data_bf0e0451d9e6c45a92181f8a334d696b
#
_entry.id   bf0e0451d9e6c45a92181f8a334d696b
#
_cell.length_a   1.000
_cell.length_b   1.000
_cell.length_c   1.000
_cell.angle_alpha   90.00
_cell.angle_beta   90.00
_cell.angle_gamma   90.00
#
_symmetry.space_group_name_H-M   'P 1'
#
loop_
_entity.id
_entity.type
_entity.pdbx_description
1 polymer ?
#
loop_
_entity_poly.entity_id
_entity_poly.type
_entity_poly.pdbx_seq_one_letter_code
_entity_poly.pdbx_strand_id
1 'polypeptide(L)'
;MTNILFQNALLRQKQNIPPIWFMRQAGRYHSHYRGLKEKYTFEQLCKSPELAAEVANGPINEFDFDVAILFSDILYVLEGLGLELKFDPGPKFSSYININNMKDYANIDQALD
;
A
#
# COMPACT_ATOMS: atom_id res chain seq x y z
N MET A 1 -19.63 3.29 -6.03
CA MET A 1 -19.97 4.71 -6.26
C MET A 1 -18.67 5.50 -6.19
N THR A 2 -18.46 6.45 -7.08
CA THR A 2 -17.23 7.27 -7.06
C THR A 2 -17.48 8.49 -6.17
N ASN A 3 -16.54 8.79 -5.27
CA ASN A 3 -16.66 9.96 -4.39
C ASN A 3 -16.53 11.26 -5.20
N ILE A 4 -17.56 12.11 -5.14
CA ILE A 4 -17.66 13.33 -5.95
C ILE A 4 -16.61 14.38 -5.55
N LEU A 5 -16.28 14.49 -4.25
CA LEU A 5 -15.26 15.42 -3.77
C LEU A 5 -13.88 15.06 -4.35
N PHE A 6 -13.56 13.77 -4.37
CA PHE A 6 -12.30 13.30 -4.95
C PHE A 6 -12.25 13.51 -6.47
N GLN A 7 -13.35 13.22 -7.20
CA GLN A 7 -13.43 13.49 -8.63
C GLN A 7 -13.24 14.97 -8.96
N ASN A 8 -13.94 15.84 -8.24
CA ASN A 8 -13.82 17.28 -8.44
C ASN A 8 -12.37 17.77 -8.20
N ALA A 9 -11.71 17.24 -7.18
CA ALA A 9 -10.31 17.56 -6.91
C ALA A 9 -9.38 17.13 -8.06
N LEU A 10 -9.55 15.92 -8.60
CA LEU A 10 -8.81 15.45 -9.76
C LEU A 10 -9.02 16.32 -11.01
N LEU A 11 -10.26 16.78 -11.22
CA LEU A 11 -10.63 17.64 -12.33
C LEU A 11 -10.34 19.13 -12.06
N ARG A 12 -9.73 19.47 -10.90
CA ARG A 12 -9.44 20.84 -10.47
C ARG A 12 -10.70 21.74 -10.44
N GLN A 13 -11.85 21.15 -10.17
CA GLN A 13 -13.10 21.89 -10.02
C GLN A 13 -13.17 22.53 -8.64
N LYS A 14 -13.70 23.76 -8.59
CA LYS A 14 -13.89 24.48 -7.32
C LYS A 14 -14.91 23.77 -6.47
N GLN A 15 -14.58 23.56 -5.19
CA GLN A 15 -15.47 22.97 -4.19
C GLN A 15 -15.20 23.60 -2.82
N ASN A 16 -16.20 23.56 -1.94
CA ASN A 16 -16.12 24.21 -0.63
C ASN A 16 -15.33 23.37 0.39
N ILE A 17 -15.33 22.04 0.22
CA ILE A 17 -14.69 21.09 1.14
C ILE A 17 -13.76 20.22 0.31
N PRO A 18 -12.47 20.11 0.66
CA PRO A 18 -11.55 19.17 -0.01
C PRO A 18 -11.87 17.72 0.36
N PRO A 19 -11.55 16.75 -0.50
CA PRO A 19 -11.61 15.34 -0.11
C PRO A 19 -10.60 15.06 1.01
N ILE A 20 -10.98 14.18 1.92
CA ILE A 20 -10.20 13.88 3.14
C ILE A 20 -9.66 12.46 3.10
N TRP A 21 -8.39 12.33 3.38
CA TRP A 21 -7.74 11.10 3.78
C TRP A 21 -6.67 11.40 4.85
N PHE A 22 -6.34 10.41 5.66
CA PHE A 22 -5.29 10.55 6.65
C PHE A 22 -4.17 9.55 6.40
N MET A 23 -2.93 10.02 6.52
CA MET A 23 -1.77 9.14 6.49
C MET A 23 -1.91 8.06 7.56
N ARG A 24 -1.76 6.79 7.15
CA ARG A 24 -1.95 5.62 8.01
C ARG A 24 -3.38 5.44 8.53
N GLN A 25 -4.38 5.91 7.78
CA GLN A 25 -5.78 5.64 8.12
C GLN A 25 -6.07 4.13 8.24
N ALA A 26 -5.45 3.27 7.43
CA ALA A 26 -5.34 1.84 7.70
C ALA A 26 -4.07 1.59 8.53
N GLY A 27 -4.21 1.01 9.74
CA GLY A 27 -3.06 0.79 10.60
C GLY A 27 -3.39 0.17 11.95
N ARG A 28 -2.38 -0.02 12.79
CA ARG A 28 -2.44 -0.75 14.07
C ARG A 28 -3.41 -0.17 15.10
N TYR A 29 -3.79 1.09 15.00
CA TYR A 29 -4.80 1.69 15.88
C TYR A 29 -6.21 1.13 15.61
N HIS A 30 -6.47 0.74 14.35
CA HIS A 30 -7.78 0.35 13.86
C HIS A 30 -8.10 -1.11 14.20
N SER A 31 -9.26 -1.36 14.82
CA SER A 31 -9.66 -2.70 15.27
C SER A 31 -9.80 -3.69 14.11
N HIS A 32 -10.40 -3.25 13.00
CA HIS A 32 -10.53 -4.06 11.79
C HIS A 32 -9.16 -4.55 11.27
N TYR A 33 -8.18 -3.64 11.16
CA TYR A 33 -6.83 -4.02 10.75
C TYR A 33 -6.17 -5.01 11.71
N ARG A 34 -6.33 -4.82 13.04
CA ARG A 34 -5.79 -5.76 14.03
C ARG A 34 -6.41 -7.15 13.88
N GLY A 35 -7.74 -7.25 13.65
CA GLY A 35 -8.41 -8.52 13.40
C GLY A 35 -7.92 -9.24 12.14
N LEU A 36 -7.57 -8.51 11.07
CA LEU A 36 -6.94 -9.09 9.89
C LEU A 36 -5.51 -9.57 10.20
N LYS A 37 -4.74 -8.82 10.98
CA LYS A 37 -3.38 -9.20 11.40
C LYS A 37 -3.31 -10.45 12.28
N GLU A 38 -4.38 -10.82 12.97
CA GLU A 38 -4.47 -12.09 13.71
C GLU A 38 -4.55 -13.31 12.78
N LYS A 39 -5.06 -13.11 11.54
CA LYS A 39 -5.31 -14.19 10.57
C LYS A 39 -4.26 -14.25 9.48
N TYR A 40 -3.67 -13.12 9.13
CA TYR A 40 -2.79 -12.97 7.98
C TYR A 40 -1.49 -12.26 8.34
N THR A 41 -0.41 -12.65 7.68
CA THR A 41 0.86 -11.93 7.78
C THR A 41 0.78 -10.56 7.09
N PHE A 42 1.71 -9.66 7.40
CA PHE A 42 1.79 -8.37 6.73
C PHE A 42 1.98 -8.51 5.21
N GLU A 43 2.82 -9.45 4.80
CA GLU A 43 3.06 -9.73 3.38
C GLU A 43 1.80 -10.22 2.67
N GLN A 44 1.03 -11.12 3.29
CA GLN A 44 -0.24 -11.59 2.73
C GLN A 44 -1.23 -10.43 2.56
N LEU A 45 -1.33 -9.54 3.56
CA LEU A 45 -2.21 -8.36 3.50
C LEU A 45 -1.82 -7.39 2.38
N CYS A 46 -0.53 -7.30 2.03
CA CYS A 46 -0.06 -6.42 0.96
C CYS A 46 -0.12 -7.07 -0.43
N LYS A 47 0.16 -8.39 -0.52
CA LYS A 47 0.33 -9.09 -1.80
C LYS A 47 -0.96 -9.74 -2.34
N SER A 48 -2.00 -9.94 -1.49
CA SER A 48 -3.31 -10.35 -1.98
C SER A 48 -4.15 -9.11 -2.31
N PRO A 49 -4.60 -8.96 -3.57
CA PRO A 49 -5.46 -7.83 -3.97
C PRO A 49 -6.72 -7.70 -3.10
N GLU A 50 -7.35 -8.83 -2.77
CA GLU A 50 -8.56 -8.87 -1.96
C GLU A 50 -8.29 -8.39 -0.54
N LEU A 51 -7.22 -8.87 0.09
CA LEU A 51 -6.86 -8.48 1.46
C LEU A 51 -6.38 -7.02 1.51
N ALA A 52 -5.60 -6.57 0.53
CA ALA A 52 -5.17 -5.18 0.44
C ALA A 52 -6.38 -4.23 0.30
N ALA A 53 -7.35 -4.60 -0.54
CA ALA A 53 -8.60 -3.87 -0.69
C ALA A 53 -9.42 -3.86 0.60
N GLU A 54 -9.52 -4.98 1.31
CA GLU A 54 -10.24 -5.07 2.58
C GLU A 54 -9.61 -4.18 3.66
N VAL A 55 -8.28 -4.21 3.78
CA VAL A 55 -7.55 -3.32 4.69
C VAL A 55 -7.80 -1.85 4.36
N ALA A 56 -7.73 -1.49 3.08
CA ALA A 56 -7.93 -0.11 2.63
C ALA A 56 -9.36 0.40 2.84
N ASN A 57 -10.36 -0.49 2.69
CA ASN A 57 -11.78 -0.15 2.85
C ASN A 57 -12.23 -0.07 4.31
N GLY A 58 -11.55 -0.72 5.25
CA GLY A 58 -11.92 -0.69 6.65
C GLY A 58 -12.14 0.72 7.20
N PRO A 59 -11.15 1.64 7.08
CA PRO A 59 -11.32 3.04 7.53
C PRO A 59 -12.38 3.83 6.76
N ILE A 60 -12.58 3.53 5.47
CA ILE A 60 -13.63 4.16 4.68
C ILE A 60 -15.00 3.82 5.24
N ASN A 61 -15.22 2.54 5.52
CA ASN A 61 -16.51 2.05 6.03
C ASN A 61 -16.83 2.56 7.45
N GLU A 62 -15.79 2.78 8.28
CA GLU A 62 -15.99 3.21 9.67
C GLU A 62 -16.04 4.73 9.84
N PHE A 63 -15.22 5.46 9.09
CA PHE A 63 -15.03 6.92 9.27
C PHE A 63 -15.51 7.77 8.10
N ASP A 64 -16.02 7.14 7.03
CA ASP A 64 -16.52 7.83 5.83
C ASP A 64 -15.47 8.77 5.18
N PHE A 65 -14.19 8.34 5.14
CA PHE A 65 -13.16 9.07 4.43
C PHE A 65 -13.39 9.04 2.91
N ASP A 66 -12.97 10.08 2.22
CA ASP A 66 -13.23 10.27 0.80
C ASP A 66 -12.30 9.44 -0.10
N VAL A 67 -11.15 9.00 0.41
CA VAL A 67 -10.11 8.33 -0.39
C VAL A 67 -9.58 7.10 0.32
N ALA A 68 -9.67 5.96 -0.33
CA ALA A 68 -8.96 4.73 0.04
C ALA A 68 -7.58 4.73 -0.61
N ILE A 69 -6.54 4.46 0.20
CA ILE A 69 -5.17 4.30 -0.29
C ILE A 69 -4.84 2.82 -0.38
N LEU A 70 -4.26 2.39 -1.47
CA LEU A 70 -3.78 1.01 -1.63
C LEU A 70 -2.90 0.62 -0.43
N PHE A 71 -3.30 -0.46 0.25
CA PHE A 71 -2.50 -0.98 1.36
C PHE A 71 -1.32 -1.78 0.82
N SER A 72 -0.13 -1.21 0.95
CA SER A 72 1.13 -1.80 0.45
C SER A 72 2.32 -1.26 1.24
N ASP A 73 3.51 -1.80 0.97
CA ASP A 73 4.78 -1.26 1.44
C ASP A 73 5.59 -0.72 0.25
N ILE A 74 6.24 0.43 0.43
CA ILE A 74 7.05 1.09 -0.60
C ILE A 74 8.26 0.25 -1.03
N LEU A 75 8.69 -0.71 -0.20
CA LEU A 75 9.85 -1.56 -0.47
C LEU A 75 9.56 -2.69 -1.47
N TYR A 76 8.31 -3.01 -1.77
CA TYR A 76 7.98 -4.01 -2.79
C TYR A 76 8.46 -3.66 -4.19
N VAL A 77 8.67 -2.37 -4.47
CA VAL A 77 9.35 -1.94 -5.71
C VAL A 77 10.75 -2.55 -5.82
N LEU A 78 11.47 -2.65 -4.69
CA LEU A 78 12.80 -3.24 -4.65
C LEU A 78 12.76 -4.77 -4.82
N GLU A 79 11.71 -5.41 -4.31
CA GLU A 79 11.47 -6.85 -4.56
C GLU A 79 11.22 -7.10 -6.06
N GLY A 80 10.43 -6.24 -6.72
CA GLY A 80 10.22 -6.27 -8.18
C GLY A 80 11.52 -6.10 -8.98
N LEU A 81 12.52 -5.42 -8.43
CA LEU A 81 13.86 -5.31 -9.03
C LEU A 81 14.75 -6.52 -8.72
N GLY A 82 14.25 -7.57 -8.07
CA GLY A 82 14.97 -8.81 -7.79
C GLY A 82 15.68 -8.86 -6.43
N LEU A 83 15.44 -7.90 -5.52
CA LEU A 83 15.94 -7.98 -4.15
C LEU A 83 15.01 -8.86 -3.31
N GLU A 84 15.57 -9.83 -2.60
CA GLU A 84 14.79 -10.61 -1.64
C GLU A 84 14.48 -9.77 -0.40
N LEU A 85 13.18 -9.52 -0.16
CA LEU A 85 12.64 -8.75 0.96
C LEU A 85 11.85 -9.66 1.89
N LYS A 86 12.14 -9.61 3.20
CA LYS A 86 11.37 -10.29 4.26
C LYS A 86 11.02 -9.31 5.37
N PHE A 87 9.89 -9.54 6.03
CA PHE A 87 9.45 -8.77 7.20
C PHE A 87 9.50 -9.64 8.47
N ASP A 88 10.54 -9.41 9.31
CA ASP A 88 10.73 -10.15 10.58
C ASP A 88 11.53 -9.33 11.62
N PRO A 89 10.90 -8.65 12.54
CA PRO A 89 9.60 -7.96 12.50
C PRO A 89 9.59 -6.74 11.57
N GLY A 90 10.75 -6.25 11.15
CA GLY A 90 10.93 -5.15 10.18
C GLY A 90 11.46 -5.64 8.85
N PRO A 91 11.59 -4.76 7.86
CA PRO A 91 12.11 -5.12 6.55
C PRO A 91 13.59 -5.54 6.64
N LYS A 92 13.92 -6.65 6.01
CA LYS A 92 15.26 -7.19 5.89
C LYS A 92 15.51 -7.55 4.43
N PHE A 93 16.64 -7.13 3.88
CA PHE A 93 17.11 -7.51 2.56
C PHE A 93 18.23 -8.53 2.66
N SER A 94 18.23 -9.55 1.78
CA SER A 94 19.31 -10.54 1.69
C SER A 94 20.60 -9.96 1.08
N SER A 95 20.47 -8.89 0.29
CA SER A 95 21.58 -8.21 -0.37
C SER A 95 21.32 -6.72 -0.54
N TYR A 96 22.34 -5.97 -0.93
CA TYR A 96 22.24 -4.54 -1.20
C TYR A 96 22.69 -4.25 -2.64
N ILE A 97 21.98 -3.36 -3.30
CA ILE A 97 22.38 -2.85 -4.61
C ILE A 97 23.59 -1.91 -4.40
N ASN A 98 24.62 -2.10 -5.19
CA ASN A 98 25.77 -1.20 -5.27
C ASN A 98 26.15 -1.00 -6.75
N ILE A 99 27.07 -0.09 -7.02
CA ILE A 99 27.45 0.27 -8.39
C ILE A 99 28.00 -0.91 -9.22
N ASN A 100 28.57 -1.92 -8.56
CA ASN A 100 29.18 -3.05 -9.24
C ASN A 100 28.17 -4.13 -9.63
N ASN A 101 27.06 -4.23 -8.89
CA ASN A 101 26.01 -5.24 -9.13
C ASN A 101 24.69 -4.65 -9.62
N MET A 102 24.63 -3.34 -9.88
CA MET A 102 23.41 -2.65 -10.31
C MET A 102 22.78 -3.28 -11.56
N LYS A 103 23.60 -3.75 -12.50
CA LYS A 103 23.14 -4.39 -13.75
C LYS A 103 22.39 -5.71 -13.53
N ASP A 104 22.65 -6.38 -12.42
CA ASP A 104 22.06 -7.69 -12.10
C ASP A 104 20.59 -7.54 -11.64
N TYR A 105 20.22 -6.32 -11.21
CA TYR A 105 18.89 -6.00 -10.69
C TYR A 105 18.02 -5.16 -11.65
N ALA A 106 18.57 -4.78 -12.80
CA ALA A 106 17.91 -3.85 -13.73
C ALA A 106 17.00 -4.55 -14.75
N ASN A 107 16.45 -5.72 -14.47
CA ASN A 107 15.54 -6.40 -15.39
C ASN A 107 14.09 -5.88 -15.19
N ILE A 108 13.81 -4.71 -15.76
CA ILE A 108 12.51 -4.02 -15.67
C ILE A 108 11.39 -4.89 -16.28
N ASP A 109 11.69 -5.70 -17.29
CA ASP A 109 10.69 -6.53 -17.96
C ASP A 109 10.14 -7.65 -17.05
N GLN A 110 10.94 -8.14 -16.09
CA GLN A 110 10.50 -9.11 -15.10
C GLN A 110 9.76 -8.50 -13.91
N ALA A 111 9.87 -7.20 -13.72
CA ALA A 111 9.22 -6.50 -12.61
C ALA A 111 7.78 -6.05 -12.95
N LEU A 112 7.35 -6.21 -14.21
CA LEU A 112 6.04 -5.80 -14.70
C LEU A 112 5.07 -6.98 -14.93
N ASP A 113 5.54 -8.21 -14.78
CA ASP A 113 4.73 -9.45 -14.82
C ASP A 113 4.28 -9.85 -13.39
#